data_2008652bc980737d36cd25474fb2e260
#
_entry.id   2008652bc980737d36cd25474fb2e260
#
_cell.length_a   1.000
_cell.length_b   1.000
_cell.length_c   1.000
_cell.angle_alpha   90.00
_cell.angle_beta   90.00
_cell.angle_gamma   90.00
#
_symmetry.space_group_name_H-M   'P 1'
#
loop_
_entity.id
_entity.type
_entity.pdbx_description
1 polymer ?
#
loop_
_entity_poly.entity_id
_entity_poly.type
_entity_poly.pdbx_seq_one_letter_code
_entity_poly.pdbx_strand_id
1 'polypeptide(L)'
;PPTGLGNPVTATLMTWRALDTLLEAVVVLLAVIGVWSLAPDAAWGGRPGPQVPPAEGPLALLARVLPPIGLVIGLHIVWAGADGPGGKFQGGAILAAMWVLAWMAGLVRPPPVGSRRLVLALVAGPAVFLMVGLAGLALAGSFLALPAGFSKPVILAIEAPLTLSIATGLALLLLGPPARAA
;
A
#
# COMPACT_ATOMS: atom_id res chain seq x y z
N PRO A 1 -21.43 -18.94 -4.19
CA PRO A 1 -21.25 -19.01 -5.62
C PRO A 1 -19.77 -19.15 -5.96
N PRO A 2 -19.39 -19.87 -7.03
CA PRO A 2 -18.01 -20.00 -7.45
C PRO A 2 -17.49 -18.60 -7.86
N THR A 3 -16.45 -18.13 -7.19
CA THR A 3 -15.87 -16.79 -7.41
C THR A 3 -14.95 -16.73 -8.63
N GLY A 4 -14.56 -17.88 -9.20
CA GLY A 4 -13.56 -17.98 -10.25
C GLY A 4 -12.14 -17.64 -9.81
N LEU A 5 -11.88 -17.58 -8.49
CA LEU A 5 -10.58 -17.32 -7.90
C LEU A 5 -9.99 -18.60 -7.33
N GLY A 6 -8.72 -18.88 -7.61
CA GLY A 6 -8.00 -20.04 -7.10
C GLY A 6 -7.62 -19.93 -5.62
N ASN A 7 -7.46 -18.71 -5.10
CA ASN A 7 -7.12 -18.47 -3.70
C ASN A 7 -8.38 -18.33 -2.83
N PRO A 8 -8.67 -19.26 -1.90
CA PRO A 8 -9.84 -19.19 -1.05
C PRO A 8 -9.81 -18.01 -0.07
N VAL A 9 -8.64 -17.53 0.33
CA VAL A 9 -8.50 -16.36 1.22
C VAL A 9 -8.91 -15.11 0.46
N THR A 10 -8.39 -14.90 -0.74
CA THR A 10 -8.75 -13.77 -1.60
C THR A 10 -10.25 -13.82 -1.95
N ALA A 11 -10.79 -14.98 -2.27
CA ALA A 11 -12.22 -15.16 -2.51
C ALA A 11 -13.06 -14.75 -1.29
N THR A 12 -12.66 -15.15 -0.10
CA THR A 12 -13.36 -14.78 1.13
C THR A 12 -13.30 -13.29 1.39
N LEU A 13 -12.12 -12.68 1.35
CA LEU A 13 -11.90 -11.27 1.66
C LEU A 13 -12.51 -10.32 0.62
N MET A 14 -12.64 -10.75 -0.63
CA MET A 14 -13.17 -9.90 -1.70
C MET A 14 -14.67 -10.12 -1.97
N THR A 15 -15.24 -11.25 -1.55
CA THR A 15 -16.65 -11.57 -1.83
C THR A 15 -17.51 -11.53 -0.57
N TRP A 16 -17.10 -12.24 0.48
CA TRP A 16 -17.90 -12.41 1.70
C TRP A 16 -17.58 -11.35 2.75
N ARG A 17 -16.34 -10.90 2.82
CA ARG A 17 -15.82 -9.96 3.83
C ARG A 17 -15.17 -8.73 3.18
N ALA A 18 -15.75 -8.26 2.09
CA ALA A 18 -15.21 -7.13 1.34
C ALA A 18 -15.04 -5.85 2.17
N LEU A 19 -15.94 -5.60 3.11
CA LEU A 19 -15.85 -4.46 4.03
C LEU A 19 -14.64 -4.56 4.98
N ASP A 20 -14.25 -5.77 5.41
CA ASP A 20 -13.04 -5.93 6.23
C ASP A 20 -11.80 -5.50 5.46
N THR A 21 -11.73 -5.87 4.17
CA THR A 21 -10.65 -5.46 3.28
C THR A 21 -10.56 -3.93 3.11
N LEU A 22 -11.71 -3.26 3.01
CA LEU A 22 -11.76 -1.80 2.99
C LEU A 22 -11.28 -1.21 4.32
N LEU A 23 -11.77 -1.74 5.44
CA LEU A 23 -11.43 -1.26 6.79
C LEU A 23 -9.96 -1.45 7.10
N GLU A 24 -9.31 -2.55 6.63
CA GLU A 24 -7.86 -2.74 6.73
C GLU A 24 -7.08 -1.57 6.09
N ALA A 25 -7.48 -1.15 4.90
CA ALA A 25 -6.81 -0.03 4.21
C ALA A 25 -7.11 1.31 4.89
N VAL A 26 -8.34 1.51 5.37
CA VAL A 26 -8.76 2.73 6.07
C VAL A 26 -8.04 2.85 7.42
N VAL A 27 -7.87 1.78 8.18
CA VAL A 27 -7.18 1.84 9.47
C VAL A 27 -5.69 2.18 9.31
N VAL A 28 -5.04 1.69 8.26
CA VAL A 28 -3.65 2.10 7.95
C VAL A 28 -3.59 3.59 7.63
N LEU A 29 -4.54 4.10 6.84
CA LEU A 29 -4.62 5.53 6.53
C LEU A 29 -4.84 6.39 7.79
N LEU A 30 -5.76 5.99 8.66
CA LEU A 30 -6.02 6.67 9.94
C LEU A 30 -4.80 6.63 10.85
N ALA A 31 -4.06 5.52 10.90
CA ALA A 31 -2.83 5.41 11.66
C ALA A 31 -1.75 6.39 11.14
N VAL A 32 -1.60 6.55 9.83
CA VAL A 32 -0.70 7.54 9.23
C VAL A 32 -1.10 8.96 9.63
N ILE A 33 -2.39 9.30 9.56
CA ILE A 33 -2.91 10.61 10.00
C ILE A 33 -2.62 10.81 11.48
N GLY A 34 -2.84 9.79 12.31
CA GLY A 34 -2.53 9.83 13.75
C GLY A 34 -1.05 10.10 14.03
N VAL A 35 -0.14 9.42 13.31
CA VAL A 35 1.30 9.68 13.43
C VAL A 35 1.65 11.10 12.98
N TRP A 36 1.07 11.58 11.88
CA TRP A 36 1.32 12.94 11.40
C TRP A 36 0.80 14.01 12.37
N SER A 37 -0.30 13.75 13.09
CA SER A 37 -0.84 14.68 14.09
C SER A 37 0.08 14.89 15.30
N LEU A 38 1.10 14.04 15.47
CA LEU A 38 2.13 14.22 16.50
C LEU A 38 3.22 15.25 16.09
N ALA A 39 3.20 15.72 14.85
CA ALA A 39 4.17 16.72 14.40
C ALA A 39 3.90 18.08 15.07
N PRO A 40 4.95 18.82 15.48
CA PRO A 40 4.80 20.22 15.88
C PRO A 40 4.23 21.05 14.73
N ASP A 41 3.40 22.05 15.03
CA ASP A 41 2.78 22.93 14.02
C ASP A 41 3.79 23.51 13.02
N ALA A 42 4.98 23.87 13.52
CA ALA A 42 6.06 24.40 12.70
C ALA A 42 6.72 23.40 11.74
N ALA A 43 6.47 22.10 11.92
CA ALA A 43 6.95 21.04 11.03
C ALA A 43 5.86 20.52 10.09
N TRP A 44 4.63 20.99 10.26
CA TRP A 44 3.50 20.57 9.44
C TRP A 44 3.73 20.89 7.95
N GLY A 45 3.46 19.93 7.08
CA GLY A 45 3.76 20.03 5.65
C GLY A 45 5.18 19.65 5.26
N GLY A 46 6.05 19.39 6.25
CA GLY A 46 7.42 18.93 6.06
C GLY A 46 7.52 17.49 5.53
N ARG A 47 8.75 16.96 5.53
CA ARG A 47 9.01 15.57 5.15
C ARG A 47 8.93 14.66 6.36
N PRO A 48 8.32 13.46 6.23
CA PRO A 48 8.31 12.48 7.33
C PRO A 48 9.73 12.00 7.64
N GLY A 49 9.96 11.78 8.93
CA GLY A 49 11.21 11.27 9.48
C GLY A 49 12.39 12.22 9.42
N PRO A 50 13.49 11.90 10.12
CA PRO A 50 14.72 12.68 10.07
C PRO A 50 15.40 12.56 8.70
N GLN A 51 16.17 13.59 8.35
CA GLN A 51 17.03 13.51 7.17
C GLN A 51 18.24 12.61 7.50
N VAL A 52 18.41 11.55 6.72
CA VAL A 52 19.49 10.58 6.91
C VAL A 52 20.59 10.85 5.87
N PRO A 53 21.86 11.01 6.28
CA PRO A 53 22.97 11.12 5.33
C PRO A 53 23.16 9.80 4.57
N PRO A 54 23.76 9.83 3.36
CA PRO A 54 24.06 8.62 2.62
C PRO A 54 24.92 7.66 3.46
N ALA A 55 24.46 6.42 3.58
CA ALA A 55 25.19 5.38 4.30
C ALA A 55 26.38 4.86 3.47
N GLU A 56 27.39 4.37 4.16
CA GLU A 56 28.52 3.66 3.61
C GLU A 56 28.53 2.19 4.08
N GLY A 57 29.36 1.36 3.46
CA GLY A 57 29.53 -0.03 3.87
C GLY A 57 28.34 -0.95 3.57
N PRO A 58 28.07 -1.95 4.43
CA PRO A 58 27.07 -3.00 4.16
C PRO A 58 25.65 -2.47 3.94
N LEU A 59 25.23 -1.45 4.67
CA LEU A 59 23.89 -0.86 4.54
C LEU A 59 23.69 -0.24 3.14
N ALA A 60 24.69 0.48 2.64
CA ALA A 60 24.65 1.07 1.31
C ALA A 60 24.55 -0.01 0.21
N LEU A 61 25.28 -1.12 0.37
CA LEU A 61 25.21 -2.24 -0.56
C LEU A 61 23.80 -2.88 -0.55
N LEU A 62 23.29 -3.22 0.64
CA LEU A 62 21.97 -3.82 0.79
C LEU A 62 20.86 -2.94 0.21
N ALA A 63 20.92 -1.61 0.48
CA ALA A 63 19.93 -0.67 -0.01
C ALA A 63 19.99 -0.42 -1.53
N ARG A 64 21.06 -0.81 -2.20
CA ARG A 64 21.16 -0.79 -3.67
C ARG A 64 20.71 -2.09 -4.32
N VAL A 65 20.95 -3.22 -3.65
CA VAL A 65 20.71 -4.55 -4.23
C VAL A 65 19.29 -5.06 -3.90
N LEU A 66 18.84 -4.91 -2.65
CA LEU A 66 17.57 -5.50 -2.22
C LEU A 66 16.32 -4.81 -2.80
N PRO A 67 16.22 -3.46 -2.94
CA PRO A 67 15.00 -2.84 -3.44
C PRO A 67 14.56 -3.30 -4.83
N PRO A 68 15.41 -3.42 -5.85
CA PRO A 68 14.99 -3.97 -7.14
C PRO A 68 14.52 -5.43 -7.05
N ILE A 69 15.17 -6.25 -6.23
CA ILE A 69 14.75 -7.64 -5.97
C ILE A 69 13.41 -7.68 -5.25
N GLY A 70 13.27 -6.90 -4.17
CA GLY A 70 12.03 -6.82 -3.40
C GLY A 70 10.87 -6.25 -4.21
N LEU A 71 11.13 -5.34 -5.17
CA LEU A 71 10.11 -4.85 -6.10
C LEU A 71 9.55 -5.99 -6.96
N VAL A 72 10.42 -6.79 -7.57
CA VAL A 72 10.01 -7.93 -8.40
C VAL A 72 9.24 -8.95 -7.58
N ILE A 73 9.74 -9.31 -6.40
CA ILE A 73 9.07 -10.26 -5.49
C ILE A 73 7.72 -9.71 -5.04
N GLY A 74 7.66 -8.45 -4.62
CA GLY A 74 6.42 -7.80 -4.17
C GLY A 74 5.35 -7.77 -5.25
N LEU A 75 5.70 -7.40 -6.48
CA LEU A 75 4.79 -7.42 -7.62
C LEU A 75 4.33 -8.83 -7.97
N HIS A 76 5.24 -9.82 -7.93
CA HIS A 76 4.89 -11.22 -8.16
C HIS A 76 3.88 -11.74 -7.13
N ILE A 77 4.10 -11.44 -5.84
CA ILE A 77 3.21 -11.86 -4.74
C ILE A 77 1.80 -11.25 -4.92
N VAL A 78 1.69 -9.99 -5.34
CA VAL A 78 0.40 -9.37 -5.66
C VAL A 78 -0.26 -10.08 -6.83
N TRP A 79 0.48 -10.33 -7.91
CA TRP A 79 -0.03 -11.03 -9.09
C TRP A 79 -0.52 -12.45 -8.79
N ALA A 80 0.24 -13.19 -7.98
CA ALA A 80 -0.07 -14.57 -7.60
C ALA A 80 -1.23 -14.65 -6.59
N GLY A 81 -1.52 -13.56 -5.85
CA GLY A 81 -2.47 -13.55 -4.75
C GLY A 81 -3.91 -13.90 -5.12
N ALA A 82 -4.31 -13.74 -6.38
CA ALA A 82 -5.63 -14.15 -6.86
C ALA A 82 -5.80 -15.69 -6.98
N ASP A 83 -4.71 -16.41 -7.23
CA ASP A 83 -4.72 -17.85 -7.53
C ASP A 83 -4.02 -18.69 -6.45
N GLY A 84 -3.09 -18.10 -5.70
CA GLY A 84 -2.24 -18.79 -4.74
C GLY A 84 -1.87 -17.94 -3.52
N PRO A 85 -0.91 -18.41 -2.70
CA PRO A 85 -0.44 -17.65 -1.54
C PRO A 85 0.14 -16.29 -1.95
N GLY A 86 -0.33 -15.20 -1.33
CA GLY A 86 0.11 -13.84 -1.64
C GLY A 86 -1.01 -12.84 -1.44
N GLY A 87 -0.86 -11.66 -2.03
CA GLY A 87 -1.86 -10.61 -2.08
C GLY A 87 -1.31 -9.24 -1.69
N LYS A 88 -2.21 -8.28 -1.63
CA LYS A 88 -1.92 -6.84 -1.44
C LYS A 88 -1.10 -6.51 -0.18
N PHE A 89 -1.37 -7.21 0.94
CA PHE A 89 -0.69 -6.92 2.21
C PHE A 89 0.76 -7.41 2.21
N GLN A 90 0.99 -8.64 1.79
CA GLN A 90 2.34 -9.23 1.72
C GLN A 90 3.21 -8.46 0.72
N GLY A 91 2.68 -8.20 -0.48
CA GLY A 91 3.35 -7.36 -1.47
C GLY A 91 3.60 -5.95 -0.96
N GLY A 92 2.59 -5.33 -0.35
CA GLY A 92 2.69 -4.00 0.24
C GLY A 92 3.73 -3.89 1.35
N ALA A 93 3.81 -4.88 2.24
CA ALA A 93 4.81 -4.92 3.31
C ALA A 93 6.24 -5.03 2.76
N ILE A 94 6.48 -5.87 1.74
CA ILE A 94 7.78 -5.98 1.09
C ILE A 94 8.17 -4.64 0.43
N LEU A 95 7.27 -4.02 -0.32
CA LEU A 95 7.52 -2.73 -0.96
C LEU A 95 7.80 -1.62 0.06
N ALA A 96 7.06 -1.59 1.17
CA ALA A 96 7.31 -0.67 2.29
C ALA A 96 8.69 -0.88 2.89
N ALA A 97 9.07 -2.12 3.17
CA ALA A 97 10.39 -2.45 3.71
C ALA A 97 11.53 -2.02 2.78
N MET A 98 11.36 -2.20 1.47
CA MET A 98 12.36 -1.76 0.47
C MET A 98 12.48 -0.22 0.44
N TRP A 99 11.37 0.48 0.54
CA TRP A 99 11.41 1.95 0.60
C TRP A 99 12.08 2.44 1.88
N VAL A 100 11.71 1.87 3.03
CA VAL A 100 12.33 2.20 4.33
C VAL A 100 13.83 1.90 4.32
N LEU A 101 14.25 0.77 3.75
CA LEU A 101 15.67 0.44 3.62
C LEU A 101 16.43 1.49 2.79
N ALA A 102 15.87 1.89 1.65
CA ALA A 102 16.46 2.93 0.80
C ALA A 102 16.53 4.29 1.51
N TRP A 103 15.51 4.62 2.31
CA TRP A 103 15.50 5.82 3.15
C TRP A 103 16.54 5.75 4.27
N MET A 104 16.64 4.63 5.00
CA MET A 104 17.62 4.44 6.07
C MET A 104 19.06 4.55 5.57
N ALA A 105 19.30 4.19 4.32
CA ALA A 105 20.59 4.36 3.65
C ALA A 105 20.82 5.76 3.06
N GLY A 106 19.88 6.69 3.23
CA GLY A 106 19.97 8.04 2.69
C GLY A 106 19.91 8.13 1.16
N LEU A 107 19.49 7.04 0.47
CA LEU A 107 19.39 6.99 -0.98
C LEU A 107 18.12 7.64 -1.52
N VAL A 108 17.07 7.71 -0.71
CA VAL A 108 15.76 8.27 -1.07
C VAL A 108 15.29 9.21 0.02
N ARG A 109 14.70 10.33 -0.39
CA ARG A 109 14.04 11.27 0.52
C ARG A 109 12.54 11.13 0.35
N PRO A 110 11.75 10.95 1.44
CA PRO A 110 10.31 10.88 1.35
C PRO A 110 9.74 12.23 0.85
N PRO A 111 8.63 12.21 0.11
CA PRO A 111 7.96 13.44 -0.31
C PRO A 111 7.38 14.18 0.91
N PRO A 112 7.15 15.50 0.81
CA PRO A 112 6.44 16.25 1.85
C PRO A 112 5.03 15.70 2.06
N VAL A 113 4.51 15.75 3.30
CA VAL A 113 3.17 15.23 3.62
C VAL A 113 2.04 15.94 2.87
N GLY A 114 2.21 17.20 2.48
CA GLY A 114 1.27 17.94 1.62
C GLY A 114 1.38 17.63 0.12
N SER A 115 2.26 16.72 -0.28
CA SER A 115 2.45 16.35 -1.70
C SER A 115 1.21 15.63 -2.25
N ARG A 116 0.64 16.14 -3.35
CA ARG A 116 -0.49 15.50 -4.04
C ARG A 116 -0.20 14.04 -4.41
N ARG A 117 1.03 13.73 -4.81
CA ARG A 117 1.42 12.35 -5.17
C ARG A 117 1.35 11.41 -3.97
N LEU A 118 1.78 11.88 -2.79
CA LEU A 118 1.72 11.09 -1.56
C LEU A 118 0.28 10.85 -1.12
N VAL A 119 -0.54 11.90 -1.11
CA VAL A 119 -1.97 11.80 -0.76
C VAL A 119 -2.69 10.87 -1.74
N LEU A 120 -2.46 11.00 -3.04
CA LEU A 120 -3.04 10.11 -4.05
C LEU A 120 -2.60 8.66 -3.83
N ALA A 121 -1.32 8.39 -3.55
CA ALA A 121 -0.83 7.04 -3.27
C ALA A 121 -1.51 6.42 -2.04
N LEU A 122 -1.72 7.22 -0.98
CA LEU A 122 -2.41 6.76 0.24
C LEU A 122 -3.89 6.45 0.02
N VAL A 123 -4.59 7.28 -0.77
CA VAL A 123 -6.05 7.20 -0.93
C VAL A 123 -6.46 6.31 -2.11
N ALA A 124 -5.58 6.07 -3.07
CA ALA A 124 -5.90 5.33 -4.30
C ALA A 124 -6.51 3.95 -4.03
N GLY A 125 -5.97 3.20 -3.06
CA GLY A 125 -6.47 1.87 -2.71
C GLY A 125 -7.92 1.89 -2.25
N PRO A 126 -8.24 2.55 -1.13
CA PRO A 126 -9.61 2.67 -0.65
C PRO A 126 -10.57 3.28 -1.67
N ALA A 127 -10.13 4.29 -2.44
CA ALA A 127 -10.97 4.95 -3.44
C ALA A 127 -11.35 4.01 -4.59
N VAL A 128 -10.37 3.30 -5.16
CA VAL A 128 -10.63 2.33 -6.24
C VAL A 128 -11.50 1.17 -5.73
N PHE A 129 -11.22 0.68 -4.51
CA PHE A 129 -12.04 -0.36 -3.90
C PHE A 129 -13.51 0.06 -3.79
N LEU A 130 -13.76 1.27 -3.26
CA LEU A 130 -15.12 1.82 -3.16
C LEU A 130 -15.76 2.03 -4.53
N MET A 131 -15.04 2.59 -5.49
CA MET A 131 -15.58 2.80 -6.84
C MET A 131 -16.02 1.50 -7.50
N VAL A 132 -15.17 0.46 -7.44
CA VAL A 132 -15.51 -0.85 -8.01
C VAL A 132 -16.64 -1.53 -7.22
N GLY A 133 -16.64 -1.40 -5.89
CA GLY A 133 -17.69 -1.93 -5.03
C GLY A 133 -19.05 -1.31 -5.33
N LEU A 134 -19.13 0.01 -5.46
CA LEU A 134 -20.34 0.75 -5.81
C LEU A 134 -20.78 0.49 -7.24
N ALA A 135 -19.85 0.38 -8.18
CA ALA A 135 -20.17 -0.02 -9.55
C ALA A 135 -20.81 -1.42 -9.60
N GLY A 136 -20.26 -2.39 -8.82
CA GLY A 136 -20.87 -3.71 -8.69
C GLY A 136 -22.28 -3.66 -8.13
N LEU A 137 -22.52 -2.83 -7.11
CA LEU A 137 -23.84 -2.63 -6.53
C LEU A 137 -24.83 -2.05 -7.55
N ALA A 138 -24.41 -1.03 -8.32
CA ALA A 138 -25.26 -0.38 -9.32
C ALA A 138 -25.56 -1.28 -10.54
N LEU A 139 -24.58 -2.08 -10.99
CA LEU A 139 -24.70 -2.86 -12.23
C LEU A 139 -25.22 -4.28 -12.00
N ALA A 140 -24.94 -4.88 -10.86
CA ALA A 140 -25.24 -6.28 -10.56
C ALA A 140 -26.00 -6.51 -9.24
N GLY A 141 -26.37 -5.45 -8.53
CA GLY A 141 -27.16 -5.53 -7.31
C GLY A 141 -26.41 -6.03 -6.08
N SER A 142 -25.09 -6.24 -6.17
CA SER A 142 -24.27 -6.63 -5.03
C SER A 142 -22.92 -5.87 -5.01
N PHE A 143 -22.48 -5.50 -3.81
CA PHE A 143 -21.19 -4.83 -3.63
C PHE A 143 -20.05 -5.76 -4.04
N LEU A 144 -19.11 -5.27 -4.85
CA LEU A 144 -18.02 -6.06 -5.44
C LEU A 144 -18.52 -7.31 -6.20
N ALA A 145 -19.57 -7.16 -6.99
CA ALA A 145 -19.98 -8.22 -7.91
C ALA A 145 -18.85 -8.50 -8.91
N LEU A 146 -18.31 -9.72 -8.85
CA LEU A 146 -17.27 -10.15 -9.77
C LEU A 146 -17.88 -10.79 -11.01
N PRO A 147 -17.65 -10.25 -12.22
CA PRO A 147 -18.18 -10.84 -13.44
C PRO A 147 -17.57 -12.22 -13.69
N ALA A 148 -18.39 -13.21 -14.05
CA ALA A 148 -17.90 -14.54 -14.41
C ALA A 148 -16.88 -14.45 -15.56
N GLY A 149 -15.72 -15.09 -15.39
CA GLY A 149 -14.62 -15.08 -16.36
C GLY A 149 -13.70 -13.84 -16.31
N PHE A 150 -14.07 -12.78 -15.58
CA PHE A 150 -13.27 -11.56 -15.42
C PHE A 150 -12.88 -11.26 -13.96
N SER A 151 -13.09 -12.19 -13.06
CA SER A 151 -12.83 -12.00 -11.62
C SER A 151 -11.38 -11.62 -11.35
N LYS A 152 -10.39 -12.34 -11.92
CA LYS A 152 -8.96 -12.07 -11.70
C LYS A 152 -8.52 -10.68 -12.17
N PRO A 153 -8.82 -10.21 -13.39
CA PRO A 153 -8.51 -8.84 -13.80
C PRO A 153 -9.10 -7.77 -12.89
N VAL A 154 -10.35 -7.94 -12.45
CA VAL A 154 -11.02 -6.99 -11.54
C VAL A 154 -10.33 -6.97 -10.18
N ILE A 155 -10.01 -8.14 -9.62
CA ILE A 155 -9.28 -8.25 -8.35
C ILE A 155 -7.91 -7.58 -8.46
N LEU A 156 -7.13 -7.84 -9.51
CA LEU A 156 -5.83 -7.19 -9.72
C LEU A 156 -5.94 -5.67 -9.85
N ALA A 157 -6.98 -5.18 -10.54
CA ALA A 157 -7.24 -3.74 -10.66
C ALA A 157 -7.55 -3.09 -9.30
N ILE A 158 -8.10 -3.84 -8.34
CA ILE A 158 -8.34 -3.39 -6.97
C ILE A 158 -7.08 -3.56 -6.11
N GLU A 159 -6.42 -4.71 -6.19
CA GLU A 159 -5.28 -5.04 -5.33
C GLU A 159 -4.03 -4.20 -5.64
N ALA A 160 -3.79 -3.82 -6.89
CA ALA A 160 -2.63 -3.01 -7.24
C ALA A 160 -2.63 -1.63 -6.54
N PRO A 161 -3.70 -0.80 -6.62
CA PRO A 161 -3.76 0.46 -5.88
C PRO A 161 -3.85 0.25 -4.36
N LEU A 162 -4.48 -0.83 -3.87
CA LEU A 162 -4.45 -1.17 -2.44
C LEU A 162 -3.03 -1.49 -1.97
N THR A 163 -2.25 -2.24 -2.74
CA THR A 163 -0.85 -2.53 -2.45
C THR A 163 -0.03 -1.25 -2.36
N LEU A 164 -0.21 -0.32 -3.31
CA LEU A 164 0.46 0.98 -3.28
C LEU A 164 0.09 1.78 -2.03
N SER A 165 -1.19 1.81 -1.69
CA SER A 165 -1.71 2.49 -0.50
C SER A 165 -1.14 1.91 0.79
N ILE A 166 -1.15 0.58 0.92
CA ILE A 166 -0.60 -0.15 2.08
C ILE A 166 0.91 0.04 2.17
N ALA A 167 1.65 -0.11 1.06
CA ALA A 167 3.10 0.09 1.04
C ALA A 167 3.48 1.49 1.48
N THR A 168 2.79 2.49 0.94
CA THR A 168 3.00 3.90 1.31
C THR A 168 2.65 4.13 2.78
N GLY A 169 1.51 3.65 3.24
CA GLY A 169 1.06 3.79 4.63
C GLY A 169 2.03 3.15 5.62
N LEU A 170 2.41 1.89 5.42
CA LEU A 170 3.35 1.18 6.30
C LEU A 170 4.73 1.85 6.33
N ALA A 171 5.25 2.30 5.19
CA ALA A 171 6.51 3.04 5.15
C ALA A 171 6.42 4.33 5.96
N LEU A 172 5.34 5.12 5.80
CA LEU A 172 5.15 6.38 6.52
C LEU A 172 4.98 6.20 8.03
N LEU A 173 4.35 5.11 8.47
CA LEU A 173 4.28 4.76 9.89
C LEU A 173 5.67 4.53 10.49
N LEU A 174 6.57 3.86 9.74
CA LEU A 174 7.94 3.61 10.17
C LEU A 174 8.83 4.86 10.08
N LEU A 175 8.58 5.74 9.11
CA LEU A 175 9.30 7.01 9.00
C LEU A 175 8.93 7.99 10.13
N GLY A 176 7.71 7.91 10.63
CA GLY A 176 7.21 8.76 11.71
C GLY A 176 6.66 10.11 11.24
N PRO A 177 6.46 11.07 12.19
CA PRO A 177 5.88 12.37 11.89
C PRO A 177 6.82 13.24 11.05
N PRO A 178 6.29 14.29 10.40
CA PRO A 178 7.11 15.32 9.78
C PRO A 178 8.08 15.95 10.77
N ALA A 179 9.35 16.09 10.37
CA ALA A 179 10.38 16.74 11.13
C ALA A 179 10.77 18.09 10.50
N ARG A 180 11.26 19.03 11.32
CA ARG A 180 11.88 20.25 10.79
C ARG A 180 13.10 19.85 9.96
N ALA A 181 13.26 20.47 8.79
CA ALA A 181 14.54 20.45 8.12
C ALA A 181 15.59 21.03 9.08
N ALA A 182 16.61 20.22 9.40
CA ALA A 182 17.74 20.68 10.17
C ALA A 182 18.57 21.66 9.35
#